data_09d58f64c4db03d7475a66480882b8da
#
_entry.id   09d58f64c4db03d7475a66480882b8da
#
_cell.length_a   1.000
_cell.length_b   1.000
_cell.length_c   1.000
_cell.angle_alpha   90.00
_cell.angle_beta   90.00
_cell.angle_gamma   90.00
#
_symmetry.space_group_name_H-M   'P 1'
#
loop_
_entity.id
_entity.type
_entity.pdbx_description
1 polymer ?
#
loop_
_entity_poly.entity_id
_entity_poly.type
_entity_poly.pdbx_seq_one_letter_code
_entity_poly.pdbx_strand_id
1 'polypeptide(L)'
;MTLTVGRIPYLSCEPYYFDMEHRDLCLVDLVPSASASALEQGKVDAGLVPLVDCFRLEGTFRLLSGFCLASIRKTGSVWLYAKRPIEALGDACIGVTSDAATSLRLLQVLLVLKHQVQPKAYVTLADANDACLLIGNQGLRQRAGLAAYPHQYDLGEEWTEWTSLPFVFAHWMVRTDLDSRSVAQLEDALYVGLQDWADGLFRFAQSRDDLLMRARDILSYTQGIRYFSGRPEQRAIALFRQYLEQLNALSAPCGNEMAEGSP
;
A
#
# COMPACT_ATOMS: atom_id res chain seq x y z
N MET A 1 24.30 -14.50 11.77
CA MET A 1 23.71 -13.18 12.14
C MET A 1 22.21 -13.35 12.20
N THR A 2 21.56 -12.81 13.22
CA THR A 2 20.09 -12.80 13.30
C THR A 2 19.56 -11.83 12.25
N LEU A 3 18.66 -12.27 11.38
CA LEU A 3 18.07 -11.44 10.33
C LEU A 3 17.09 -10.45 10.94
N THR A 4 17.21 -9.17 10.62
CA THR A 4 16.32 -8.10 11.10
C THR A 4 15.26 -7.78 10.04
N VAL A 5 13.99 -7.90 10.40
CA VAL A 5 12.85 -7.77 9.49
C VAL A 5 11.96 -6.62 9.90
N GLY A 6 11.65 -5.73 8.97
CA GLY A 6 10.68 -4.65 9.17
C GLY A 6 9.26 -5.20 9.26
N ARG A 7 8.55 -4.92 10.38
CA ARG A 7 7.16 -5.31 10.60
C ARG A 7 6.23 -4.10 10.46
N ILE A 8 5.21 -4.23 9.62
CA ILE A 8 4.13 -3.25 9.52
C ILE A 8 2.96 -3.77 10.36
N PRO A 9 2.61 -3.11 11.49
CA PRO A 9 1.60 -3.60 12.42
C PRO A 9 0.16 -3.30 11.96
N TYR A 10 -0.14 -3.62 10.69
CA TYR A 10 -1.49 -3.56 10.14
C TYR A 10 -2.09 -4.95 10.05
N LEU A 11 -3.39 -5.06 10.30
CA LEU A 11 -4.13 -6.33 10.20
C LEU A 11 -3.87 -7.04 8.86
N SER A 12 -3.77 -6.29 7.75
CA SER A 12 -3.45 -6.84 6.43
C SER A 12 -2.07 -7.49 6.34
N CYS A 13 -1.15 -7.12 7.20
CA CYS A 13 0.23 -7.60 7.17
C CYS A 13 0.52 -8.67 8.24
N GLU A 14 -0.34 -8.79 9.26
CA GLU A 14 -0.17 -9.76 10.36
C GLU A 14 0.11 -11.19 9.89
N PRO A 15 -0.54 -11.71 8.83
CA PRO A 15 -0.28 -13.07 8.36
C PRO A 15 1.18 -13.36 8.01
N TYR A 16 1.91 -12.37 7.52
CA TYR A 16 3.33 -12.54 7.20
C TYR A 16 4.21 -12.78 8.42
N TYR A 17 3.83 -12.19 9.56
CA TYR A 17 4.66 -12.20 10.78
C TYR A 17 4.24 -13.28 11.77
N PHE A 18 3.19 -14.06 11.47
CA PHE A 18 2.55 -14.99 12.41
C PHE A 18 3.51 -16.02 13.01
N ASP A 19 4.45 -16.54 12.23
CA ASP A 19 5.43 -17.51 12.68
C ASP A 19 6.83 -16.91 12.98
N MET A 20 7.08 -15.68 12.54
CA MET A 20 8.40 -15.06 12.63
C MET A 20 8.90 -14.88 14.07
N GLU A 21 7.99 -14.65 15.03
CA GLU A 21 8.35 -14.48 16.44
C GLU A 21 8.87 -15.79 17.09
N HIS A 22 8.57 -16.95 16.49
CA HIS A 22 9.05 -18.27 16.95
C HIS A 22 10.34 -18.71 16.25
N ARG A 23 10.87 -17.88 15.35
CA ARG A 23 12.09 -18.12 14.59
C ARG A 23 13.17 -17.12 15.03
N ASP A 24 14.43 -17.44 14.76
CA ASP A 24 15.57 -16.53 15.03
C ASP A 24 15.54 -15.28 14.11
N LEU A 25 14.43 -14.57 14.10
CA LEU A 25 14.23 -13.31 13.35
C LEU A 25 13.98 -12.17 14.34
N CYS A 26 14.61 -11.03 14.11
CA CYS A 26 14.40 -9.82 14.90
C CYS A 26 13.39 -8.92 14.18
N LEU A 27 12.24 -8.65 14.80
CA LEU A 27 11.21 -7.79 14.21
C LEU A 27 11.36 -6.34 14.68
N VAL A 28 11.30 -5.38 13.74
CA VAL A 28 11.34 -3.95 14.01
C VAL A 28 10.06 -3.31 13.46
N ASP A 29 9.24 -2.74 14.34
CA ASP A 29 7.99 -2.10 13.94
C ASP A 29 8.25 -0.83 13.12
N LEU A 30 7.62 -0.74 11.96
CA LEU A 30 7.73 0.37 11.02
C LEU A 30 6.35 0.76 10.49
N VAL A 31 6.17 2.04 10.19
CA VAL A 31 5.07 2.47 9.31
C VAL A 31 5.43 2.22 7.85
N PRO A 32 4.46 2.01 6.94
CA PRO A 32 4.75 1.71 5.53
C PRO A 32 5.72 2.70 4.89
N SER A 33 5.52 4.00 5.08
CA SER A 33 6.37 5.06 4.52
C SER A 33 7.84 5.05 5.01
N ALA A 34 8.11 4.39 6.14
CA ALA A 34 9.47 4.28 6.70
C ALA A 34 10.22 3.02 6.23
N SER A 35 9.53 2.03 5.60
CA SER A 35 10.14 0.74 5.27
C SER A 35 11.32 0.85 4.32
N ALA A 36 11.19 1.67 3.27
CA ALA A 36 12.26 1.87 2.29
C ALA A 36 13.50 2.50 2.92
N SER A 37 13.32 3.57 3.71
CA SER A 37 14.45 4.25 4.37
C SER A 37 15.11 3.38 5.45
N ALA A 38 14.36 2.51 6.11
CA ALA A 38 14.91 1.57 7.09
C ALA A 38 15.83 0.53 6.41
N LEU A 39 15.47 0.04 5.22
CA LEU A 39 16.33 -0.81 4.38
C LEU A 39 17.59 -0.06 3.93
N GLU A 40 17.45 1.15 3.38
CA GLU A 40 18.57 1.98 2.89
C GLU A 40 19.58 2.31 4.00
N GLN A 41 19.09 2.52 5.22
CA GLN A 41 19.92 2.82 6.39
C GLN A 41 20.48 1.55 7.07
N GLY A 42 20.17 0.36 6.57
CA GLY A 42 20.61 -0.90 7.17
C GLY A 42 20.00 -1.17 8.55
N LYS A 43 18.89 -0.52 8.91
CA LYS A 43 18.15 -0.77 10.15
C LYS A 43 17.43 -2.11 10.13
N VAL A 44 17.02 -2.53 8.94
CA VAL A 44 16.43 -3.84 8.66
C VAL A 44 17.08 -4.44 7.42
N ASP A 45 17.14 -5.75 7.38
CA ASP A 45 17.71 -6.53 6.25
C ASP A 45 16.66 -6.86 5.19
N ALA A 46 15.40 -6.94 5.62
CA ALA A 46 14.26 -7.26 4.78
C ALA A 46 12.99 -6.57 5.29
N GLY A 47 11.99 -6.40 4.43
CA GLY A 47 10.70 -5.87 4.82
C GLY A 47 9.70 -5.76 3.67
N LEU A 48 8.45 -5.54 4.05
CA LEU A 48 7.38 -5.21 3.11
C LEU A 48 7.49 -3.71 2.76
N VAL A 49 7.75 -3.41 1.49
CA VAL A 49 8.04 -2.06 0.99
C VAL A 49 6.91 -1.57 0.08
N PRO A 50 6.43 -0.33 0.24
CA PRO A 50 5.43 0.24 -0.67
C PRO A 50 5.87 0.13 -2.13
N LEU A 51 4.94 -0.21 -3.02
CA LEU A 51 5.25 -0.50 -4.43
C LEU A 51 5.98 0.65 -5.13
N VAL A 52 5.62 1.90 -4.84
CA VAL A 52 6.28 3.08 -5.42
C VAL A 52 7.75 3.19 -4.99
N ASP A 53 8.06 2.79 -3.76
CA ASP A 53 9.43 2.73 -3.26
C ASP A 53 10.19 1.53 -3.83
N CYS A 54 9.51 0.39 -4.08
CA CYS A 54 10.11 -0.73 -4.79
C CYS A 54 10.67 -0.30 -6.15
N PHE A 55 9.92 0.53 -6.90
CA PHE A 55 10.39 1.07 -8.19
C PHE A 55 11.65 1.92 -8.06
N ARG A 56 11.75 2.70 -6.98
CA ARG A 56 12.92 3.54 -6.69
C ARG A 56 14.13 2.72 -6.26
N LEU A 57 13.90 1.63 -5.56
CA LEU A 57 14.94 0.77 -5.00
C LEU A 57 15.41 -0.34 -5.96
N GLU A 58 14.82 -0.45 -7.15
CA GLU A 58 15.25 -1.43 -8.17
C GLU A 58 16.74 -1.28 -8.47
N GLY A 59 17.43 -2.42 -8.53
CA GLY A 59 18.87 -2.48 -8.76
C GLY A 59 19.75 -2.34 -7.51
N THR A 60 19.23 -1.74 -6.43
CA THR A 60 19.96 -1.61 -5.16
C THR A 60 19.54 -2.68 -4.15
N PHE A 61 18.24 -3.03 -4.16
CA PHE A 61 17.67 -4.09 -3.35
C PHE A 61 17.04 -5.15 -4.24
N ARG A 62 16.90 -6.37 -3.71
CA ARG A 62 16.31 -7.48 -4.43
C ARG A 62 14.87 -7.67 -4.01
N LEU A 63 13.96 -7.79 -4.99
CA LEU A 63 12.62 -8.29 -4.72
C LEU A 63 12.69 -9.75 -4.26
N LEU A 64 12.00 -10.05 -3.16
CA LEU A 64 11.72 -11.41 -2.76
C LEU A 64 10.53 -11.89 -3.61
N SER A 65 10.84 -12.66 -4.64
CA SER A 65 9.84 -13.05 -5.64
C SER A 65 8.74 -13.91 -5.01
N GLY A 66 7.52 -13.63 -5.40
CA GLY A 66 6.36 -14.42 -4.98
C GLY A 66 5.53 -13.80 -3.86
N PHE A 67 6.04 -12.85 -3.09
CA PHE A 67 5.29 -12.26 -1.96
C PHE A 67 4.95 -10.80 -2.19
N CYS A 68 3.66 -10.46 -2.09
CA CYS A 68 3.16 -9.10 -2.23
C CYS A 68 1.96 -8.85 -1.32
N LEU A 69 1.62 -7.60 -1.08
CA LEU A 69 0.35 -7.21 -0.48
C LEU A 69 -0.55 -6.59 -1.54
N ALA A 70 -1.61 -7.29 -1.91
CA ALA A 70 -2.54 -6.81 -2.94
C ALA A 70 -4.00 -6.98 -2.51
N SER A 71 -4.90 -6.15 -3.03
CA SER A 71 -6.34 -6.34 -2.95
C SER A 71 -6.84 -7.00 -4.23
N ILE A 72 -7.72 -8.00 -4.09
CA ILE A 72 -8.34 -8.66 -5.24
C ILE A 72 -9.31 -7.70 -5.94
N ARG A 73 -10.11 -6.98 -5.16
CA ARG A 73 -11.07 -5.98 -5.61
C ARG A 73 -11.14 -4.82 -4.63
N LYS A 74 -11.84 -5.00 -3.50
CA LYS A 74 -11.92 -4.01 -2.43
C LYS A 74 -10.75 -4.15 -1.48
N THR A 75 -10.24 -3.02 -1.02
CA THR A 75 -9.23 -3.01 0.04
C THR A 75 -9.87 -3.17 1.42
N GLY A 76 -11.05 -2.59 1.62
CA GLY A 76 -11.70 -2.47 2.94
C GLY A 76 -10.96 -1.58 3.94
N SER A 77 -9.77 -1.10 3.58
CA SER A 77 -8.89 -0.34 4.47
C SER A 77 -8.20 0.86 3.84
N VAL A 78 -8.40 1.12 2.55
CA VAL A 78 -7.82 2.27 1.83
C VAL A 78 -8.97 3.09 1.24
N TRP A 79 -9.36 4.14 1.95
CA TRP A 79 -10.57 4.90 1.69
C TRP A 79 -10.29 6.36 1.40
N LEU A 80 -10.89 6.88 0.34
CA LEU A 80 -11.11 8.30 0.18
C LEU A 80 -12.51 8.64 0.71
N TYR A 81 -12.57 9.47 1.74
CA TYR A 81 -13.79 10.09 2.24
C TYR A 81 -13.86 11.51 1.74
N ALA A 82 -15.01 11.96 1.24
CA ALA A 82 -15.15 13.28 0.66
C ALA A 82 -16.48 13.97 1.02
N LYS A 83 -16.44 15.28 1.12
CA LYS A 83 -17.64 16.13 1.35
C LYS A 83 -18.49 16.28 0.09
N ARG A 84 -17.91 16.06 -1.08
CA ARG A 84 -18.52 16.16 -2.41
C ARG A 84 -18.21 14.91 -3.23
N PRO A 85 -18.97 14.61 -4.30
CA PRO A 85 -18.62 13.53 -5.24
C PRO A 85 -17.19 13.68 -5.77
N ILE A 86 -16.55 12.55 -6.12
CA ILE A 86 -15.15 12.51 -6.53
C ILE A 86 -14.88 13.40 -7.75
N GLU A 87 -15.85 13.52 -8.66
CA GLU A 87 -15.78 14.35 -9.87
C GLU A 87 -15.78 15.86 -9.55
N ALA A 88 -16.20 16.23 -8.35
CA ALA A 88 -16.27 17.62 -7.89
C ALA A 88 -15.10 18.04 -7.00
N LEU A 89 -14.01 17.27 -6.96
CA LEU A 89 -12.84 17.54 -6.10
C LEU A 89 -11.74 18.38 -6.78
N GLY A 90 -12.00 19.04 -7.90
CA GLY A 90 -10.99 19.78 -8.67
C GLY A 90 -10.36 20.97 -7.94
N ASP A 91 -11.03 21.53 -6.94
CA ASP A 91 -10.54 22.64 -6.11
C ASP A 91 -10.31 22.23 -4.65
N ALA A 92 -10.42 20.92 -4.36
CA ALA A 92 -10.38 20.40 -3.01
C ALA A 92 -8.97 20.34 -2.42
N CYS A 93 -8.87 20.56 -1.11
CA CYS A 93 -7.74 20.14 -0.31
C CYS A 93 -8.01 18.71 0.21
N ILE A 94 -7.08 17.78 -0.04
CA ILE A 94 -7.20 16.39 0.38
C ILE A 94 -6.23 16.12 1.52
N GLY A 95 -6.78 15.81 2.71
CA GLY A 95 -6.00 15.38 3.87
C GLY A 95 -5.45 13.97 3.66
N VAL A 96 -4.17 13.76 3.94
CA VAL A 96 -3.50 12.47 3.73
C VAL A 96 -2.78 12.04 5.00
N THR A 97 -2.91 10.76 5.37
CA THR A 97 -2.11 10.18 6.45
C THR A 97 -0.64 10.07 6.03
N SER A 98 0.27 10.30 6.98
CA SER A 98 1.72 10.25 6.75
C SER A 98 2.24 8.90 6.23
N ASP A 99 1.47 7.83 6.44
CA ASP A 99 1.87 6.47 6.10
C ASP A 99 1.55 6.09 4.64
N ALA A 100 0.80 6.95 3.92
CA ALA A 100 0.22 6.64 2.62
C ALA A 100 1.20 6.87 1.46
N ALA A 101 2.19 6.01 1.27
CA ALA A 101 3.11 6.09 0.12
C ALA A 101 2.42 5.66 -1.20
N THR A 102 2.24 4.36 -1.42
CA THR A 102 1.59 3.82 -2.64
C THR A 102 0.14 4.27 -2.76
N SER A 103 -0.61 4.32 -1.64
CA SER A 103 -2.03 4.69 -1.67
C SER A 103 -2.27 6.14 -2.09
N LEU A 104 -1.37 7.07 -1.72
CA LEU A 104 -1.42 8.45 -2.21
C LEU A 104 -1.19 8.50 -3.73
N ARG A 105 -0.21 7.77 -4.24
CA ARG A 105 0.06 7.72 -5.69
C ARG A 105 -1.10 7.07 -6.45
N LEU A 106 -1.72 6.01 -5.88
CA LEU A 106 -2.94 5.42 -6.45
C LEU A 106 -4.07 6.45 -6.51
N LEU A 107 -4.32 7.19 -5.43
CA LEU A 107 -5.33 8.24 -5.40
C LEU A 107 -5.07 9.30 -6.48
N GLN A 108 -3.82 9.75 -6.63
CA GLN A 108 -3.43 10.72 -7.67
C GLN A 108 -3.71 10.19 -9.08
N VAL A 109 -3.35 8.93 -9.35
CA VAL A 109 -3.61 8.26 -10.63
C VAL A 109 -5.12 8.18 -10.90
N LEU A 110 -5.91 7.75 -9.92
CA LEU A 110 -7.36 7.65 -10.06
C LEU A 110 -8.01 9.01 -10.31
N LEU A 111 -7.66 10.03 -9.53
CA LEU A 111 -8.22 11.36 -9.69
C LEU A 111 -7.87 11.94 -11.06
N VAL A 112 -6.61 11.93 -11.46
CA VAL A 112 -6.16 12.61 -12.67
C VAL A 112 -6.51 11.81 -13.93
N LEU A 113 -6.23 10.49 -13.96
CA LEU A 113 -6.35 9.72 -15.21
C LEU A 113 -7.74 9.08 -15.38
N LYS A 114 -8.38 8.61 -14.30
CA LYS A 114 -9.72 8.01 -14.38
C LYS A 114 -10.82 9.08 -14.32
N HIS A 115 -10.79 9.95 -13.31
CA HIS A 115 -11.84 10.92 -13.05
C HIS A 115 -11.60 12.30 -13.68
N GLN A 116 -10.39 12.54 -14.24
CA GLN A 116 -10.00 13.83 -14.85
C GLN A 116 -10.13 15.02 -13.88
N VAL A 117 -9.80 14.78 -12.61
CA VAL A 117 -9.89 15.74 -11.51
C VAL A 117 -8.49 16.03 -10.98
N GLN A 118 -8.15 17.30 -10.83
CA GLN A 118 -6.89 17.74 -10.26
C GLN A 118 -7.15 18.53 -8.98
N PRO A 119 -6.93 17.96 -7.78
CA PRO A 119 -7.13 18.65 -6.52
C PRO A 119 -6.21 19.86 -6.38
N LYS A 120 -6.64 20.83 -5.58
CA LYS A 120 -5.87 22.03 -5.27
C LYS A 120 -4.57 21.70 -4.52
N ALA A 121 -4.67 20.84 -3.51
CA ALA A 121 -3.53 20.46 -2.69
C ALA A 121 -3.76 19.14 -1.95
N TYR A 122 -2.66 18.49 -1.59
CA TYR A 122 -2.62 17.43 -0.58
C TYR A 122 -2.02 18.00 0.70
N VAL A 123 -2.74 17.85 1.80
CA VAL A 123 -2.42 18.44 3.11
C VAL A 123 -2.36 17.36 4.19
N THR A 124 -1.93 17.69 5.40
CA THR A 124 -2.00 16.73 6.51
C THR A 124 -3.45 16.53 6.97
N LEU A 125 -3.74 15.41 7.63
CA LEU A 125 -5.10 15.17 8.17
C LEU A 125 -5.52 16.20 9.22
N ALA A 126 -4.57 16.88 9.86
CA ALA A 126 -4.83 17.92 10.86
C ALA A 126 -5.28 19.25 10.24
N ASP A 127 -4.95 19.46 8.98
CA ASP A 127 -5.33 20.67 8.27
C ASP A 127 -6.80 20.62 7.80
N ALA A 128 -7.37 21.80 7.54
CA ALA A 128 -8.70 21.87 6.94
C ALA A 128 -8.70 21.19 5.57
N ASN A 129 -9.61 20.23 5.38
CA ASN A 129 -9.67 19.45 4.15
C ASN A 129 -11.13 19.19 3.71
N ASP A 130 -11.32 18.96 2.42
CA ASP A 130 -12.59 18.64 1.77
C ASP A 130 -12.78 17.15 1.54
N ALA A 131 -11.67 16.42 1.54
CA ALA A 131 -11.63 14.99 1.47
C ALA A 131 -10.43 14.47 2.27
N CYS A 132 -10.44 13.20 2.68
CA CYS A 132 -9.30 12.60 3.37
C CYS A 132 -9.06 11.16 2.93
N LEU A 133 -7.77 10.83 2.77
CA LEU A 133 -7.29 9.49 2.51
C LEU A 133 -6.88 8.83 3.83
N LEU A 134 -7.57 7.75 4.20
CA LEU A 134 -7.24 6.93 5.35
C LEU A 134 -6.80 5.53 4.90
N ILE A 135 -5.76 4.98 5.55
CA ILE A 135 -5.22 3.66 5.19
C ILE A 135 -5.05 2.74 6.40
N GLY A 136 -4.84 1.45 6.12
CA GLY A 136 -4.50 0.43 7.11
C GLY A 136 -5.51 0.35 8.25
N ASN A 137 -5.03 0.21 9.48
CA ASN A 137 -5.88 0.09 10.66
C ASN A 137 -6.77 1.32 10.89
N GLN A 138 -6.33 2.50 10.48
CA GLN A 138 -7.14 3.72 10.55
C GLN A 138 -8.32 3.66 9.57
N GLY A 139 -8.09 3.22 8.34
CA GLY A 139 -9.14 2.99 7.35
C GLY A 139 -10.13 1.91 7.79
N LEU A 140 -9.64 0.82 8.41
CA LEU A 140 -10.49 -0.24 8.96
C LEU A 140 -11.44 0.27 10.06
N ARG A 141 -10.96 1.11 10.98
CA ARG A 141 -11.80 1.70 12.03
C ARG A 141 -12.93 2.55 11.46
N GLN A 142 -12.71 3.21 10.35
CA GLN A 142 -13.67 4.13 9.73
C GLN A 142 -14.47 3.50 8.58
N ARG A 143 -14.35 2.18 8.33
CA ARG A 143 -15.01 1.48 7.21
C ARG A 143 -16.53 1.65 7.14
N ALA A 144 -17.17 1.99 8.24
CA ALA A 144 -18.59 2.29 8.30
C ALA A 144 -18.94 3.69 7.77
N GLY A 145 -17.95 4.52 7.46
CA GLY A 145 -18.10 5.89 6.98
C GLY A 145 -17.74 6.93 8.02
N LEU A 146 -17.63 8.17 7.57
CA LEU A 146 -17.39 9.36 8.38
C LEU A 146 -18.56 10.32 8.21
N ALA A 147 -19.22 10.71 9.29
CA ALA A 147 -20.40 11.56 9.26
C ALA A 147 -20.16 12.91 8.55
N ALA A 148 -18.94 13.47 8.66
CA ALA A 148 -18.56 14.71 8.01
C ALA A 148 -18.28 14.58 6.49
N TYR A 149 -18.17 13.33 5.97
CA TYR A 149 -17.82 13.04 4.58
C TYR A 149 -18.79 12.00 4.01
N PRO A 150 -19.91 12.44 3.41
CA PRO A 150 -20.98 11.54 2.95
C PRO A 150 -20.59 10.66 1.75
N HIS A 151 -19.52 11.00 1.05
CA HIS A 151 -19.02 10.21 -0.08
C HIS A 151 -17.82 9.37 0.35
N GLN A 152 -17.83 8.10 -0.04
CA GLN A 152 -16.83 7.11 0.37
C GLN A 152 -16.44 6.24 -0.82
N TYR A 153 -15.13 6.17 -1.11
CA TYR A 153 -14.56 5.43 -2.24
C TYR A 153 -13.45 4.51 -1.74
N ASP A 154 -13.56 3.20 -2.01
CA ASP A 154 -12.47 2.24 -1.80
C ASP A 154 -11.53 2.28 -3.00
N LEU A 155 -10.26 2.64 -2.77
CA LEU A 155 -9.34 2.84 -3.89
C LEU A 155 -9.00 1.56 -4.65
N GLY A 156 -9.09 0.38 -4.02
CA GLY A 156 -8.93 -0.89 -4.71
C GLY A 156 -10.12 -1.20 -5.61
N GLU A 157 -11.34 -0.89 -5.15
CA GLU A 157 -12.55 -1.03 -5.97
C GLU A 157 -12.50 -0.07 -7.17
N GLU A 158 -12.17 1.20 -6.94
CA GLU A 158 -11.99 2.20 -7.99
C GLU A 158 -10.98 1.76 -9.07
N TRP A 159 -9.84 1.19 -8.63
CA TRP A 159 -8.84 0.64 -9.54
C TRP A 159 -9.36 -0.57 -10.31
N THR A 160 -9.96 -1.55 -9.61
CA THR A 160 -10.40 -2.80 -10.23
C THR A 160 -11.55 -2.58 -11.21
N GLU A 161 -12.48 -1.67 -10.92
CA GLU A 161 -13.57 -1.30 -11.83
C GLU A 161 -13.03 -0.66 -13.12
N TRP A 162 -11.97 0.13 -13.02
CA TRP A 162 -11.36 0.78 -14.18
C TRP A 162 -10.48 -0.15 -15.01
N THR A 163 -9.67 -1.00 -14.34
CA THR A 163 -8.60 -1.77 -15.01
C THR A 163 -8.89 -3.26 -15.16
N SER A 164 -9.87 -3.79 -14.41
CA SER A 164 -10.15 -5.23 -14.26
C SER A 164 -8.97 -6.02 -13.68
N LEU A 165 -8.06 -5.36 -12.96
CA LEU A 165 -6.88 -5.97 -12.34
C LEU A 165 -6.90 -5.78 -10.82
N PRO A 166 -6.26 -6.68 -10.04
CA PRO A 166 -5.99 -6.44 -8.62
C PRO A 166 -5.10 -5.20 -8.46
N PHE A 167 -5.01 -4.65 -7.23
CA PHE A 167 -4.05 -3.59 -6.95
C PHE A 167 -2.98 -4.05 -5.96
N VAL A 168 -1.71 -3.86 -6.31
CA VAL A 168 -0.57 -4.23 -5.47
C VAL A 168 -0.06 -3.00 -4.72
N PHE A 169 -0.12 -3.06 -3.39
CA PHE A 169 0.29 -1.97 -2.51
C PHE A 169 1.75 -2.03 -2.12
N ALA A 170 2.30 -3.24 -1.95
CA ALA A 170 3.65 -3.45 -1.46
C ALA A 170 4.23 -4.79 -1.94
N HIS A 171 5.55 -4.87 -1.95
CA HIS A 171 6.32 -6.08 -2.22
C HIS A 171 7.36 -6.31 -1.14
N TRP A 172 7.72 -7.58 -0.91
CA TRP A 172 8.84 -7.91 -0.06
C TRP A 172 10.16 -7.62 -0.76
N MET A 173 11.03 -6.89 -0.08
CA MET A 173 12.40 -6.58 -0.53
C MET A 173 13.42 -7.01 0.51
N VAL A 174 14.60 -7.37 0.03
CA VAL A 174 15.74 -7.78 0.83
C VAL A 174 17.02 -7.11 0.32
N ARG A 175 18.00 -6.94 1.18
CA ARG A 175 19.35 -6.50 0.79
C ARG A 175 19.96 -7.47 -0.22
N THR A 176 20.69 -6.95 -1.19
CA THR A 176 21.32 -7.77 -2.23
C THR A 176 22.49 -8.61 -1.73
N ASP A 177 23.12 -8.22 -0.63
CA ASP A 177 24.27 -8.87 -0.01
C ASP A 177 23.90 -9.97 1.00
N LEU A 178 22.60 -10.21 1.24
CA LEU A 178 22.15 -11.33 2.06
C LEU A 178 22.51 -12.67 1.41
N ASP A 179 23.06 -13.59 2.23
CA ASP A 179 23.36 -14.93 1.78
C ASP A 179 22.09 -15.73 1.48
N SER A 180 22.21 -16.74 0.62
CA SER A 180 21.08 -17.55 0.16
C SER A 180 20.37 -18.31 1.29
N ARG A 181 21.07 -18.64 2.38
CA ARG A 181 20.48 -19.33 3.53
C ARG A 181 19.55 -18.40 4.31
N SER A 182 19.99 -17.15 4.56
CA SER A 182 19.19 -16.14 5.23
C SER A 182 17.93 -15.81 4.42
N VAL A 183 18.06 -15.72 3.10
CA VAL A 183 16.92 -15.50 2.21
C VAL A 183 15.94 -16.67 2.25
N ALA A 184 16.44 -17.91 2.15
CA ALA A 184 15.59 -19.11 2.22
C ALA A 184 14.87 -19.22 3.58
N GLN A 185 15.55 -18.86 4.68
CA GLN A 185 14.94 -18.81 6.01
C GLN A 185 13.77 -17.80 6.07
N LEU A 186 13.93 -16.62 5.46
CA LEU A 186 12.88 -15.63 5.38
C LEU A 186 11.70 -16.09 4.50
N GLU A 187 11.99 -16.65 3.33
CA GLU A 187 10.96 -17.19 2.43
C GLU A 187 10.14 -18.29 3.10
N ASP A 188 10.80 -19.19 3.82
CA ASP A 188 10.15 -20.25 4.58
C ASP A 188 9.29 -19.68 5.72
N ALA A 189 9.78 -18.67 6.45
CA ALA A 189 9.03 -18.01 7.51
C ALA A 189 7.77 -17.31 6.96
N LEU A 190 7.88 -16.63 5.82
CA LEU A 190 6.75 -15.99 5.15
C LEU A 190 5.72 -17.02 4.68
N TYR A 191 6.17 -18.10 4.07
CA TYR A 191 5.29 -19.15 3.55
C TYR A 191 4.54 -19.86 4.67
N VAL A 192 5.25 -20.32 5.71
CA VAL A 192 4.66 -21.00 6.85
C VAL A 192 3.73 -20.07 7.63
N GLY A 193 4.14 -18.82 7.88
CA GLY A 193 3.29 -17.85 8.56
C GLY A 193 1.95 -17.62 7.85
N LEU A 194 1.97 -17.51 6.50
CA LEU A 194 0.75 -17.39 5.71
C LEU A 194 -0.13 -18.65 5.76
N GLN A 195 0.48 -19.83 5.76
CA GLN A 195 -0.24 -21.10 5.86
C GLN A 195 -0.87 -21.28 7.23
N ASP A 196 -0.11 -21.07 8.30
CA ASP A 196 -0.58 -21.22 9.67
C ASP A 196 -1.66 -20.18 10.01
N TRP A 197 -1.51 -18.96 9.49
CA TRP A 197 -2.56 -17.95 9.60
C TRP A 197 -3.86 -18.41 8.93
N ALA A 198 -3.78 -18.93 7.71
CA ALA A 198 -4.95 -19.40 6.98
C ALA A 198 -5.65 -20.56 7.70
N ASP A 199 -4.88 -21.52 8.21
CA ASP A 199 -5.39 -22.66 8.95
C ASP A 199 -5.94 -22.26 10.33
N GLY A 200 -5.33 -21.27 10.98
CA GLY A 200 -5.74 -20.73 12.27
C GLY A 200 -6.94 -19.78 12.19
N LEU A 201 -7.17 -19.15 11.05
CA LEU A 201 -8.17 -18.09 10.88
C LEU A 201 -9.59 -18.54 11.27
N PHE A 202 -9.97 -19.77 10.95
CA PHE A 202 -11.28 -20.35 11.32
C PHE A 202 -11.37 -20.78 12.79
N ARG A 203 -10.23 -20.99 13.46
CA ARG A 203 -10.17 -21.46 14.86
C ARG A 203 -10.02 -20.31 15.84
N PHE A 204 -9.33 -19.24 15.46
CA PHE A 204 -8.86 -18.21 16.36
C PHE A 204 -9.24 -16.78 15.96
N ALA A 205 -10.06 -16.60 14.92
CA ALA A 205 -10.56 -15.28 14.59
C ALA A 205 -11.31 -14.71 15.79
N GLN A 206 -10.64 -13.85 16.55
CA GLN A 206 -11.20 -13.14 17.70
C GLN A 206 -11.61 -11.73 17.25
N SER A 207 -12.58 -11.15 17.97
CA SER A 207 -12.90 -9.74 17.76
C SER A 207 -11.68 -8.86 18.04
N ARG A 208 -11.50 -7.84 17.23
CA ARG A 208 -10.46 -6.81 17.39
C ARG A 208 -11.16 -5.51 17.76
N ASP A 209 -11.28 -5.25 19.05
CA ASP A 209 -11.95 -4.06 19.59
C ASP A 209 -11.19 -2.79 19.19
N ASP A 210 -9.85 -2.86 19.10
CA ASP A 210 -9.00 -1.79 18.63
C ASP A 210 -9.27 -1.39 17.15
N LEU A 211 -9.84 -2.30 16.36
CA LEU A 211 -10.25 -2.09 14.96
C LEU A 211 -11.76 -2.00 14.78
N LEU A 212 -12.53 -2.14 15.84
CA LEU A 212 -13.99 -2.22 15.82
C LEU A 212 -14.48 -3.34 14.87
N MET A 213 -13.77 -4.48 14.86
CA MET A 213 -14.04 -5.61 13.97
C MET A 213 -14.43 -6.85 14.76
N ARG A 214 -15.52 -7.50 14.34
CA ARG A 214 -15.89 -8.84 14.80
C ARG A 214 -15.08 -9.89 14.06
N ALA A 215 -14.96 -11.10 14.60
CA ALA A 215 -14.26 -12.22 13.99
C ALA A 215 -14.66 -12.44 12.52
N ARG A 216 -15.95 -12.42 12.19
CA ARG A 216 -16.45 -12.57 10.82
C ARG A 216 -15.99 -11.46 9.86
N ASP A 217 -15.83 -10.23 10.38
CA ASP A 217 -15.42 -9.07 9.59
C ASP A 217 -13.93 -9.20 9.24
N ILE A 218 -13.11 -9.73 10.17
CA ILE A 218 -11.70 -10.04 9.96
C ILE A 218 -11.53 -11.12 8.89
N LEU A 219 -12.32 -12.20 8.98
CA LEU A 219 -12.35 -13.26 7.97
C LEU A 219 -12.65 -12.71 6.57
N SER A 220 -13.73 -11.94 6.46
CA SER A 220 -14.14 -11.34 5.19
C SER A 220 -13.08 -10.39 4.63
N TYR A 221 -12.46 -9.59 5.50
CA TYR A 221 -11.40 -8.65 5.13
C TYR A 221 -10.16 -9.37 4.58
N THR A 222 -9.66 -10.38 5.31
CA THR A 222 -8.45 -11.11 4.94
C THR A 222 -8.62 -11.94 3.66
N GLN A 223 -9.84 -12.43 3.37
CA GLN A 223 -10.16 -13.11 2.12
C GLN A 223 -10.06 -12.19 0.88
N GLY A 224 -10.19 -10.88 1.06
CA GLY A 224 -10.01 -9.86 0.01
C GLY A 224 -8.55 -9.55 -0.31
N ILE A 225 -7.61 -10.05 0.49
CA ILE A 225 -6.18 -9.76 0.36
C ILE A 225 -5.48 -10.92 -0.36
N ARG A 226 -4.52 -10.57 -1.21
CA ARG A 226 -3.63 -11.51 -1.86
C ARG A 226 -2.20 -11.28 -1.39
N TYR A 227 -1.59 -12.38 -0.94
CA TYR A 227 -0.23 -12.39 -0.38
C TYR A 227 0.82 -12.90 -1.37
N PHE A 228 0.38 -13.52 -2.46
CA PHE A 228 1.25 -14.06 -3.49
C PHE A 228 1.09 -13.30 -4.80
N SER A 229 2.23 -12.96 -5.42
CA SER A 229 2.30 -12.27 -6.70
C SER A 229 2.24 -13.28 -7.85
N GLY A 230 1.14 -13.27 -8.59
CA GLY A 230 0.97 -14.03 -9.82
C GLY A 230 0.96 -13.15 -11.07
N ARG A 231 0.52 -13.73 -12.20
CA ARG A 231 0.41 -12.98 -13.46
C ARG A 231 -0.53 -11.77 -13.41
N PRO A 232 -1.69 -11.83 -12.74
CA PRO A 232 -2.56 -10.65 -12.61
C PRO A 232 -1.89 -9.50 -11.88
N GLU A 233 -1.19 -9.80 -10.76
CA GLU A 233 -0.47 -8.82 -9.96
C GLU A 233 0.68 -8.19 -10.74
N GLN A 234 1.46 -8.98 -11.49
CA GLN A 234 2.54 -8.49 -12.34
C GLN A 234 2.02 -7.54 -13.44
N ARG A 235 0.87 -7.88 -14.06
CA ARG A 235 0.21 -6.99 -15.04
C ARG A 235 -0.27 -5.69 -14.38
N ALA A 236 -0.81 -5.77 -13.17
CA ALA A 236 -1.25 -4.61 -12.40
C ALA A 236 -0.07 -3.68 -12.06
N ILE A 237 1.06 -4.25 -11.63
CA ILE A 237 2.29 -3.50 -11.34
C ILE A 237 2.78 -2.76 -12.59
N ALA A 238 2.85 -3.46 -13.74
CA ALA A 238 3.29 -2.85 -14.99
C ALA A 238 2.37 -1.71 -15.43
N LEU A 239 1.04 -1.90 -15.34
CA LEU A 239 0.06 -0.88 -15.69
C LEU A 239 0.14 0.34 -14.73
N PHE A 240 0.29 0.09 -13.42
CA PHE A 240 0.41 1.17 -12.45
C PHE A 240 1.69 1.99 -12.68
N ARG A 241 2.83 1.35 -13.00
CA ARG A 241 4.06 2.04 -13.38
C ARG A 241 3.84 2.95 -14.59
N GLN A 242 3.21 2.44 -15.64
CA GLN A 242 2.86 3.22 -16.83
C GLN A 242 1.99 4.45 -16.49
N TYR A 243 0.99 4.27 -15.63
CA TYR A 243 0.14 5.38 -15.20
C TYR A 243 0.88 6.42 -14.33
N LEU A 244 1.84 5.99 -13.51
CA LEU A 244 2.71 6.91 -12.78
C LEU A 244 3.59 7.74 -13.72
N GLU A 245 4.11 7.15 -14.79
CA GLU A 245 4.88 7.86 -15.82
C GLU A 245 4.00 8.90 -16.53
N GLN A 246 2.78 8.54 -16.91
CA GLN A 246 1.82 9.46 -17.51
C GLN A 246 1.48 10.62 -16.55
N LEU A 247 1.21 10.31 -15.28
CA LEU A 247 0.92 11.32 -14.26
C LEU A 247 2.10 12.30 -14.08
N ASN A 248 3.33 11.79 -14.03
CA ASN A 248 4.51 12.62 -13.90
C ASN A 248 4.74 13.50 -15.14
N ALA A 249 4.46 13.00 -16.34
CA ALA A 249 4.55 13.77 -17.58
C ALA A 249 3.54 14.94 -17.61
N LEU A 250 2.32 14.72 -17.11
CA LEU A 250 1.30 15.78 -16.99
C LEU A 250 1.65 16.83 -15.93
N SER A 251 2.45 16.48 -14.92
CA SER A 251 2.85 17.36 -13.82
C SER A 251 4.16 18.11 -14.11
N ALA A 252 4.88 17.74 -15.16
CA ALA A 252 6.10 18.45 -15.59
C ALA A 252 5.72 19.86 -16.11
N PRO A 253 6.39 20.95 -15.68
CA PRO A 253 6.14 22.26 -16.25
C PRO A 253 6.45 22.20 -17.76
N CYS A 254 5.52 22.69 -18.59
CA CYS A 254 5.77 22.88 -20.02
C CYS A 254 7.07 23.67 -20.16
N GLY A 255 8.08 23.04 -20.75
CA GLY A 255 9.34 23.71 -21.05
C GLY A 255 9.04 24.98 -21.86
N ASN A 256 9.45 26.13 -21.35
CA ASN A 256 9.53 27.34 -22.13
C ASN A 256 10.41 27.05 -23.36
N GLU A 257 9.81 26.81 -24.49
CA GLU A 257 10.48 27.04 -25.77
C GLU A 257 10.82 28.53 -25.79
N MET A 258 12.02 28.86 -25.36
CA MET A 258 12.63 30.15 -25.60
C MET A 258 12.70 30.29 -27.12
N ALA A 259 11.78 31.08 -27.67
CA ALA A 259 11.91 31.57 -29.01
C ALA A 259 13.24 32.35 -29.10
N GLU A 260 14.28 31.72 -29.65
CA GLU A 260 15.42 32.44 -30.17
C GLU A 260 14.93 33.27 -31.35
N GLY A 261 14.60 34.51 -31.07
CA GLY A 261 14.52 35.54 -32.08
C GLY A 261 15.94 35.87 -32.54
N SER A 262 16.28 35.48 -33.75
CA SER A 262 17.46 35.95 -34.48
C SER A 262 17.28 37.38 -35.01
N PRO A 263 18.36 38.07 -35.28
CA PRO A 263 18.62 39.50 -35.23
C PRO A 263 17.95 40.35 -36.28
#